data_6592c28c02e16c9797cf71f805760b11
#
_entry.id   6592c28c02e16c9797cf71f805760b11
#
_cell.length_a   1.000
_cell.length_b   1.000
_cell.length_c   1.000
_cell.angle_alpha   90.00
_cell.angle_beta   90.00
_cell.angle_gamma   90.00
#
_symmetry.space_group_name_H-M   'P 1'
#
loop_
_entity.id
_entity.type
_entity.pdbx_description
1 polymer ?
#
loop_
_entity_poly.entity_id
_entity_poly.type
_entity_poly.pdbx_seq_one_letter_code
_entity_poly.pdbx_strand_id
1 'polypeptide(L)'
;MIAELVISVVASVSLSAPKVVYNVASDDKKVTNIEAYSVSEGKYLKRMYKISFVYNAEGEVVNKDTYQWNEKKSTYVLKDTETFDQ
;
A
#
# COMPACT_ATOMS: atom_id res chain seq x y z
N MET A 1 -1.83 9.63 -12.94
CA MET A 1 -2.70 9.61 -11.77
C MET A 1 -2.24 8.56 -10.83
N ILE A 2 -2.42 8.81 -9.54
CA ILE A 2 -1.83 7.93 -8.53
C ILE A 2 -2.40 6.50 -8.58
N ALA A 3 -3.70 6.36 -8.82
CA ALA A 3 -4.32 5.05 -8.89
C ALA A 3 -3.75 4.22 -10.04
N GLU A 4 -3.54 4.85 -11.18
CA GLU A 4 -2.99 4.15 -12.33
C GLU A 4 -1.55 3.73 -12.10
N LEU A 5 -0.76 4.60 -11.48
CA LEU A 5 0.62 4.28 -11.14
C LEU A 5 0.70 3.08 -10.20
N VAL A 6 -0.15 3.07 -9.18
CA VAL A 6 -0.17 1.98 -8.21
C VAL A 6 -0.53 0.66 -8.88
N ILE A 7 -1.53 0.67 -9.74
CA ILE A 7 -1.95 -0.54 -10.46
C ILE A 7 -0.82 -1.05 -11.35
N SER A 8 -0.12 -0.15 -12.03
CA SER A 8 1.01 -0.53 -12.87
C SER A 8 2.11 -1.18 -12.06
N VAL A 9 2.43 -0.62 -10.90
CA VAL A 9 3.46 -1.18 -10.02
C VAL A 9 3.07 -2.57 -9.55
N VAL A 10 1.82 -2.75 -9.16
CA VAL A 10 1.33 -4.06 -8.72
C VAL A 10 1.47 -5.09 -9.84
N ALA A 11 1.09 -4.73 -11.05
CA ALA A 11 1.20 -5.64 -12.19
C ALA A 11 2.65 -6.03 -12.45
N SER A 12 3.56 -5.07 -12.37
CA SER A 12 4.99 -5.35 -12.57
C SER A 12 5.54 -6.31 -11.52
N VAL A 13 5.18 -6.07 -10.26
CA VAL A 13 5.66 -6.91 -9.16
C VAL A 13 5.11 -8.33 -9.29
N SER A 14 3.86 -8.48 -9.70
CA SER A 14 3.27 -9.81 -9.81
C SER A 14 3.90 -10.65 -10.91
N LEU A 15 4.60 -10.04 -11.86
CA LEU A 15 5.30 -10.76 -12.92
C LEU A 15 6.70 -11.21 -12.50
N SER A 16 7.26 -10.62 -11.47
CA SER A 16 8.64 -10.91 -11.04
C SER A 16 8.67 -11.52 -9.64
N ALA A 17 8.55 -12.78 -9.50
CA ALA A 17 8.60 -13.47 -8.19
C ALA A 17 9.67 -12.91 -7.26
N PRO A 18 9.56 -12.89 -5.94
CA PRO A 18 8.70 -13.70 -5.10
C PRO A 18 7.28 -13.18 -5.10
N LYS A 19 6.36 -14.00 -4.74
CA LYS A 19 4.96 -13.63 -4.83
C LYS A 19 4.57 -12.67 -3.73
N VAL A 20 4.17 -11.50 -4.16
CA VAL A 20 3.60 -10.49 -3.27
C VAL A 20 2.24 -10.13 -3.84
N VAL A 21 1.24 -10.11 -3.00
CA VAL A 21 -0.10 -9.70 -3.42
C VAL A 21 -0.50 -8.46 -2.67
N TYR A 22 -1.37 -7.67 -3.28
CA TYR A 22 -1.78 -6.39 -2.74
C TYR A 22 -3.28 -6.33 -2.59
N ASN A 23 -3.73 -5.73 -1.49
CA ASN A 23 -5.11 -5.40 -1.28
C ASN A 23 -5.22 -3.89 -1.37
N VAL A 24 -5.93 -3.41 -2.38
CA VAL A 24 -6.04 -1.97 -2.65
C VAL A 24 -7.45 -1.51 -2.29
N ALA A 25 -7.54 -0.58 -1.34
CA ALA A 25 -8.80 0.04 -0.99
C ALA A 25 -8.87 1.40 -1.66
N SER A 26 -10.04 1.75 -2.16
CA SER A 26 -10.23 3.05 -2.78
C SER A 26 -11.59 3.62 -2.40
N ASP A 27 -11.68 4.93 -2.49
CA ASP A 27 -12.89 5.67 -2.20
C ASP A 27 -13.03 6.72 -3.31
N ASP A 28 -14.18 6.72 -3.99
CA ASP A 28 -14.45 7.65 -5.08
C ASP A 28 -13.31 7.65 -6.12
N LYS A 29 -12.90 6.46 -6.54
CA LYS A 29 -11.86 6.24 -7.54
C LYS A 29 -10.46 6.69 -7.11
N LYS A 30 -10.28 7.04 -5.85
CA LYS A 30 -8.95 7.40 -5.32
C LYS A 30 -8.46 6.30 -4.40
N VAL A 31 -7.24 5.85 -4.61
CA VAL A 31 -6.64 4.83 -3.75
C VAL A 31 -6.36 5.44 -2.39
N THR A 32 -6.95 4.86 -1.35
CA THR A 32 -6.77 5.35 0.02
C THR A 32 -5.81 4.50 0.82
N ASN A 33 -5.67 3.22 0.47
CA ASN A 33 -4.87 2.32 1.26
C ASN A 33 -4.37 1.16 0.41
N ILE A 34 -3.14 0.75 0.62
CA ILE A 34 -2.56 -0.42 -0.05
C ILE A 34 -1.94 -1.30 1.02
N GLU A 35 -2.36 -2.56 1.08
CA GLU A 35 -1.77 -3.54 1.99
C GLU A 35 -1.03 -4.58 1.18
N ALA A 36 0.23 -4.83 1.53
CA ALA A 36 1.06 -5.82 0.85
C ALA A 36 1.22 -7.07 1.70
N TYR A 37 1.09 -8.22 1.06
CA TYR A 37 1.22 -9.52 1.71
C TYR A 37 2.18 -10.38 0.91
N SER A 38 3.03 -11.12 1.61
CA SER A 38 3.83 -12.15 0.95
C SER A 38 3.02 -13.43 0.92
N VAL A 39 3.21 -14.22 -0.14
CA VAL A 39 2.53 -15.51 -0.29
C VAL A 39 3.55 -16.60 -0.05
N SER A 40 3.27 -17.48 0.91
CA SER A 40 4.13 -18.60 1.24
C SER A 40 3.44 -19.90 0.84
N GLU A 41 4.16 -20.75 0.14
CA GLU A 41 3.68 -22.06 -0.30
C GLU A 41 2.38 -21.99 -1.10
N GLY A 42 2.16 -20.86 -1.76
CA GLY A 42 0.99 -20.67 -2.62
C GLY A 42 -0.34 -20.51 -1.88
N LYS A 43 -0.33 -20.47 -0.55
CA LYS A 43 -1.60 -20.40 0.19
C LYS A 43 -1.58 -19.60 1.50
N TYR A 44 -0.43 -19.29 2.04
CA TYR A 44 -0.37 -18.54 3.29
C TYR A 44 -0.02 -17.08 3.02
N LEU A 45 -0.84 -16.16 3.54
CA LEU A 45 -0.61 -14.74 3.42
C LEU A 45 -0.01 -14.20 4.70
N LYS A 46 1.06 -13.43 4.56
CA LYS A 46 1.74 -12.80 5.68
C LYS A 46 1.82 -11.31 5.45
N ARG A 47 1.36 -10.52 6.41
CA ARG A 47 1.38 -9.06 6.28
C ARG A 47 2.81 -8.54 6.21
N MET A 48 3.05 -7.61 5.29
CA MET A 48 4.37 -7.00 5.12
C MET A 48 4.33 -5.53 5.50
N TYR A 49 3.53 -4.74 4.80
CA TYR A 49 3.42 -3.30 5.05
C TYR A 49 2.10 -2.79 4.51
N LYS A 50 1.79 -1.56 4.86
CA LYS A 50 0.67 -0.86 4.23
C LYS A 50 1.01 0.59 4.02
N ILE A 51 0.36 1.19 3.03
CA ILE A 51 0.54 2.59 2.69
C ILE A 51 -0.84 3.25 2.71
N SER A 52 -0.94 4.37 3.42
CA SER A 52 -2.18 5.15 3.49
C SER A 52 -1.98 6.49 2.83
N PHE A 53 -2.98 6.93 2.06
CA PHE A 53 -2.95 8.21 1.37
C PHE A 53 -4.05 9.11 1.90
N VAL A 54 -3.71 10.39 2.06
CA VAL A 54 -4.69 11.41 2.44
C VAL A 54 -4.79 12.42 1.31
N TYR A 55 -6.00 12.78 0.95
CA TYR A 55 -6.27 13.70 -0.16
C TYR A 55 -6.91 14.98 0.36
N ASN A 56 -6.64 16.10 -0.33
CA ASN A 56 -7.31 17.35 -0.02
C ASN A 56 -8.63 17.46 -0.80
N ALA A 57 -9.30 18.60 -0.67
CA ALA A 57 -10.61 18.80 -1.31
C ALA A 57 -10.53 18.77 -2.84
N GLU A 58 -9.38 19.09 -3.40
CA GLU A 58 -9.15 19.08 -4.84
C GLU A 58 -8.78 17.70 -5.38
N GLY A 59 -8.69 16.71 -4.49
CA GLY A 59 -8.34 15.36 -4.91
C GLY A 59 -6.87 15.12 -5.09
N GLU A 60 -6.03 15.95 -4.51
CA GLU A 60 -4.59 15.80 -4.59
C GLU A 60 -4.07 15.14 -3.32
N VAL A 61 -3.06 14.27 -3.44
CA VAL A 61 -2.45 13.63 -2.28
C VAL A 61 -1.67 14.66 -1.49
N VAL A 62 -1.99 14.79 -0.22
CA VAL A 62 -1.28 15.70 0.68
C VAL A 62 -0.45 14.96 1.71
N ASN A 63 -0.70 13.68 1.91
CA ASN A 63 0.07 12.90 2.87
C ASN A 63 0.12 11.44 2.45
N LYS A 64 1.25 10.79 2.72
CA LYS A 64 1.46 9.37 2.45
C LYS A 64 2.17 8.77 3.65
N ASP A 65 1.52 7.87 4.35
CA ASP A 65 2.07 7.19 5.52
C ASP A 65 2.37 5.74 5.18
N THR A 66 3.59 5.30 5.47
CA THR A 66 4.01 3.93 5.26
C THR A 66 4.18 3.25 6.60
N TYR A 67 3.51 2.10 6.77
CA TYR A 67 3.55 1.31 7.99
C TYR A 67 4.17 -0.06 7.69
N GLN A 68 4.95 -0.57 8.62
CA GLN A 68 5.51 -1.91 8.52
C GLN A 68 4.83 -2.81 9.53
N TRP A 69 4.51 -4.04 9.12
CA TRP A 69 3.93 -5.01 10.04
C TRP A 69 4.97 -5.46 11.05
N ASN A 70 4.59 -5.42 12.33
CA ASN A 70 5.42 -5.91 13.42
C ASN A 70 4.81 -7.21 13.91
N GLU A 71 5.50 -8.32 13.63
CA GLU A 71 5.01 -9.66 13.95
C GLU A 71 4.86 -9.87 15.45
N LYS A 72 5.81 -9.37 16.22
CA LYS A 72 5.80 -9.56 17.66
C LYS A 72 4.65 -8.83 18.34
N LYS A 73 4.32 -7.65 17.85
CA LYS A 73 3.24 -6.84 18.44
C LYS A 73 1.91 -7.06 17.73
N SER A 74 1.91 -7.80 16.64
CA SER A 74 0.72 -8.04 15.82
C SER A 74 0.02 -6.75 15.44
N THR A 75 0.78 -5.77 15.00
CA THR A 75 0.25 -4.47 14.59
C THR A 75 1.16 -3.81 13.57
N TYR A 76 0.62 -2.83 12.86
CA TYR A 76 1.42 -2.01 11.96
C TYR A 76 2.08 -0.88 12.75
N VAL A 77 3.32 -0.59 12.39
CA VAL A 77 4.11 0.48 13.02
C VAL A 77 4.48 1.50 11.95
N LEU A 78 4.25 2.76 12.22
CA LEU A 78 4.59 3.82 11.29
C LEU A 78 6.10 3.87 11.05
N LYS A 79 6.51 3.81 9.79
CA LYS A 79 7.92 3.83 9.40
C LYS A 79 8.31 5.11 8.70
N ASP A 80 7.39 5.72 7.95
CA ASP A 80 7.70 6.90 7.17
C ASP A 80 6.45 7.70 6.90
N THR A 81 6.60 9.00 6.83
CA THR A 81 5.52 9.93 6.50
C THR A 81 6.06 10.91 5.48
N GLU A 82 5.35 11.05 4.38
CA GLU A 82 5.66 12.06 3.38
C GLU A 82 4.50 13.04 3.29
N THR A 83 4.82 14.31 3.42
CA THR A 83 3.83 15.37 3.28
C THR A 83 4.12 16.10 1.97
N PHE A 84 3.08 16.33 1.18
CA PHE A 84 3.22 16.98 -0.10
C PHE A 84 2.67 18.40 -0.03
N ASP A 85 3.46 19.33 -0.49
CA ASP A 85 3.12 20.75 -0.49
C ASP A 85 2.32 21.04 -1.76
N GLN A 86 1.06 21.41 -1.58
CA GLN A 86 0.15 21.65 -2.71
C GLN A 86 -0.08 23.12 -2.98
#